data_6430b03d56bdf3874a2b1d30099b4348
#
_entry.id   6430b03d56bdf3874a2b1d30099b4348
#
_cell.length_a   1.000
_cell.length_b   1.000
_cell.length_c   1.000
_cell.angle_alpha   90.00
_cell.angle_beta   90.00
_cell.angle_gamma   90.00
#
_symmetry.space_group_name_H-M   'P 1'
#
loop_
_entity.id
_entity.type
_entity.pdbx_description
1 polymer ?
#
loop_
_entity_poly.entity_id
_entity_poly.type
_entity_poly.pdbx_seq_one_letter_code
_entity_poly.pdbx_strand_id
1 'polypeptide(L)'
;MKKIVRSPGSATIINAIATGFGSAFGIGLDIECEAKTIPNSIKCANDVGADTELMELCVQKVFTHYDVGSDDFGIDLKTRSTLPMASGLSSSSASSNAIVKVVSEIVAEEFDFKPLSDLEVVNMAIDASLDAGVTITGSFDDATASYFGGVVVTDNRNREFIIKEEMDDYSILIFMPNFHSKSGDSNVERMKVLAPLVENAYDFACKKEYFKALNLNGLIYSSALGFNTAIAIDALQAGALASGLSGTGSSFVAIVGDDSIDDVSESWMKYEGQVIKTKTDNDGCQIL
;
A
#
# COMPACT_ATOMS: atom_id res chain seq x y z
N MET A 1 19.57 20.44 6.82
CA MET A 1 18.82 20.15 5.57
C MET A 1 17.40 19.76 5.89
N LYS A 2 16.44 19.95 4.96
CA LYS A 2 15.05 19.52 5.10
C LYS A 2 14.53 19.07 3.74
N LYS A 3 13.87 17.91 3.68
CA LYS A 3 13.15 17.40 2.48
C LYS A 3 11.79 16.84 2.87
N ILE A 4 10.88 16.81 1.93
CA ILE A 4 9.56 16.21 2.07
C ILE A 4 9.36 15.24 0.91
N VAL A 5 8.85 14.05 1.22
CA VAL A 5 8.46 13.03 0.24
C VAL A 5 7.01 12.67 0.46
N ARG A 6 6.24 12.62 -0.63
CA ARG A 6 4.90 12.06 -0.70
C ARG A 6 4.98 10.63 -1.24
N SER A 7 4.28 9.69 -0.63
CA SER A 7 4.08 8.34 -1.17
C SER A 7 2.60 7.97 -1.10
N PRO A 8 1.95 7.63 -2.23
CA PRO A 8 0.56 7.23 -2.25
C PRO A 8 0.37 5.84 -1.63
N GLY A 9 -0.85 5.55 -1.21
CA GLY A 9 -1.27 4.19 -0.90
C GLY A 9 -1.52 3.37 -2.15
N SER A 10 -1.93 2.12 -1.95
CA SER A 10 -2.38 1.26 -3.04
C SER A 10 -3.61 0.46 -2.64
N ALA A 11 -4.35 0.00 -3.64
CA ALA A 11 -5.45 -0.93 -3.48
C ALA A 11 -5.11 -2.26 -4.17
N THR A 12 -5.39 -3.36 -3.49
CA THR A 12 -5.04 -4.70 -3.94
C THR A 12 -6.01 -5.19 -5.01
N ILE A 13 -5.47 -5.64 -6.14
CA ILE A 13 -6.20 -6.39 -7.17
C ILE A 13 -6.12 -7.89 -6.86
N ILE A 14 -4.91 -8.41 -6.60
CA ILE A 14 -4.64 -9.80 -6.23
C ILE A 14 -3.82 -9.82 -4.96
N ASN A 15 -4.33 -10.48 -3.92
CA ASN A 15 -3.60 -10.66 -2.67
C ASN A 15 -2.60 -11.81 -2.79
N ALA A 16 -1.33 -11.53 -2.55
CA ALA A 16 -0.22 -12.46 -2.76
C ALA A 16 -0.08 -13.55 -1.68
N ILE A 17 -0.80 -13.49 -0.56
CA ILE A 17 -0.56 -14.37 0.60
C ILE A 17 -0.73 -15.85 0.24
N ALA A 18 -1.73 -16.19 -0.59
CA ALA A 18 -2.02 -17.59 -0.92
C ALA A 18 -1.03 -18.18 -1.92
N THR A 19 -0.55 -17.39 -2.89
CA THR A 19 0.18 -17.89 -4.07
C THR A 19 1.60 -17.36 -4.18
N GLY A 20 1.91 -16.24 -3.51
CA GLY A 20 3.14 -15.48 -3.72
C GLY A 20 3.09 -14.57 -4.95
N PHE A 21 1.99 -14.56 -5.69
CA PHE A 21 1.75 -13.68 -6.83
C PHE A 21 0.76 -12.60 -6.45
N GLY A 22 1.04 -11.35 -6.76
CA GLY A 22 0.25 -10.20 -6.37
C GLY A 22 -0.05 -9.22 -7.50
N SER A 23 -1.00 -8.33 -7.24
CA SER A 23 -1.28 -7.19 -8.10
C SER A 23 -1.96 -6.10 -7.29
N ALA A 24 -1.55 -4.86 -7.52
CA ALA A 24 -2.11 -3.68 -6.86
C ALA A 24 -2.05 -2.47 -7.80
N PHE A 25 -2.79 -1.42 -7.44
CA PHE A 25 -2.74 -0.14 -8.15
C PHE A 25 -2.68 1.03 -7.18
N GLY A 26 -2.02 2.12 -7.60
CA GLY A 26 -1.87 3.34 -6.82
C GLY A 26 -3.20 4.08 -6.64
N ILE A 27 -3.41 4.66 -5.45
CA ILE A 27 -4.60 5.47 -5.11
C ILE A 27 -4.18 6.83 -4.55
N GLY A 28 -4.98 7.87 -4.80
CA GLY A 28 -4.68 9.26 -4.44
C GLY A 28 -4.88 9.61 -2.95
N LEU A 29 -4.80 8.63 -2.04
CA LEU A 29 -4.58 8.85 -0.61
C LEU A 29 -3.10 8.59 -0.33
N ASP A 30 -2.47 9.35 0.55
CA ASP A 30 -1.01 9.34 0.67
C ASP A 30 -0.51 9.53 2.10
N ILE A 31 0.80 9.35 2.22
CA ILE A 31 1.61 9.73 3.38
C ILE A 31 2.64 10.75 2.90
N GLU A 32 2.72 11.88 3.60
CA GLU A 32 3.82 12.81 3.50
C GLU A 32 4.81 12.56 4.64
N CYS A 33 6.08 12.41 4.31
CA CYS A 33 7.17 12.30 5.26
C CYS A 33 8.09 13.52 5.17
N GLU A 34 8.10 14.33 6.20
CA GLU A 34 9.05 15.41 6.39
C GLU A 34 10.28 14.89 7.15
N ALA A 35 11.47 15.05 6.59
CA ALA A 35 12.73 14.73 7.24
C ALA A 35 13.60 15.96 7.38
N LYS A 36 14.24 16.10 8.55
CA LYS A 36 15.14 17.22 8.86
C LYS A 36 16.40 16.69 9.53
N THR A 37 17.58 17.19 9.12
CA THR A 37 18.84 16.88 9.80
C THR A 37 18.88 17.49 11.19
N ILE A 38 19.33 16.70 12.17
CA ILE A 38 19.58 17.11 13.55
C ILE A 38 20.88 16.47 14.04
N PRO A 39 21.53 16.96 15.10
CA PRO A 39 22.71 16.31 15.67
C PRO A 39 22.32 14.98 16.36
N ASN A 40 23.10 13.95 16.13
CA ASN A 40 23.30 12.76 16.99
C ASN A 40 22.04 12.07 17.53
N SER A 41 20.93 12.03 16.78
CA SER A 41 19.74 11.30 17.23
C SER A 41 18.79 10.97 16.09
N ILE A 42 18.02 9.90 16.25
CA ILE A 42 16.87 9.58 15.40
C ILE A 42 15.62 9.92 16.21
N LYS A 43 14.75 10.78 15.65
CA LYS A 43 13.45 11.12 16.20
C LYS A 43 12.38 10.84 15.18
N CYS A 44 11.36 10.11 15.59
CA CYS A 44 10.25 9.74 14.74
C CYS A 44 8.93 10.14 15.39
N ALA A 45 8.04 10.74 14.62
CA ALA A 45 6.69 11.07 15.05
C ALA A 45 5.71 10.91 13.88
N ASN A 46 4.48 10.48 14.18
CA ASN A 46 3.38 10.45 13.23
C ASN A 46 2.17 11.21 13.81
N ASP A 47 1.29 11.67 12.95
CA ASP A 47 0.12 12.49 13.32
C ASP A 47 -0.99 11.71 14.02
N VAL A 48 -0.92 10.38 14.05
CA VAL A 48 -1.92 9.50 14.68
C VAL A 48 -1.46 8.93 16.03
N GLY A 49 -0.22 9.22 16.46
CA GLY A 49 0.32 8.74 17.74
C GLY A 49 0.55 7.22 17.78
N ALA A 50 0.75 6.59 16.62
CA ALA A 50 1.06 5.17 16.51
C ALA A 50 2.54 4.88 16.86
N ASP A 51 2.87 3.58 16.98
CA ASP A 51 4.24 3.11 17.16
C ASP A 51 5.17 3.60 16.03
N THR A 52 6.41 3.95 16.38
CA THR A 52 7.42 4.47 15.44
C THR A 52 8.48 3.44 15.05
N GLU A 53 8.37 2.19 15.47
CA GLU A 53 9.37 1.15 15.23
C GLU A 53 9.70 0.98 13.74
N LEU A 54 8.66 0.91 12.87
CA LEU A 54 8.86 0.85 11.42
C LEU A 54 9.66 2.05 10.89
N MET A 55 9.36 3.26 11.39
CA MET A 55 10.06 4.48 10.97
C MET A 55 11.54 4.42 11.35
N GLU A 56 11.84 3.99 12.57
CA GLU A 56 13.20 3.85 13.09
C GLU A 56 13.99 2.80 12.32
N LEU A 57 13.38 1.64 12.02
CA LEU A 57 13.99 0.58 11.22
C LEU A 57 14.30 1.05 9.79
N CYS A 58 13.42 1.82 9.16
CA CYS A 58 13.71 2.41 7.85
C CYS A 58 14.95 3.31 7.90
N VAL A 59 15.06 4.19 8.89
CA VAL A 59 16.24 5.07 9.05
C VAL A 59 17.50 4.24 9.29
N GLN A 60 17.45 3.26 10.20
CA GLN A 60 18.59 2.41 10.52
C GLN A 60 19.10 1.62 9.32
N LYS A 61 18.20 1.11 8.46
CA LYS A 61 18.60 0.42 7.23
C LYS A 61 19.33 1.35 6.26
N VAL A 62 18.84 2.57 6.06
CA VAL A 62 19.50 3.57 5.21
C VAL A 62 20.85 3.96 5.79
N PHE A 63 20.95 4.23 7.10
CA PHE A 63 22.21 4.57 7.76
C PHE A 63 23.23 3.43 7.65
N THR A 64 22.79 2.19 7.86
CA THR A 64 23.64 1.00 7.69
C THR A 64 24.13 0.86 6.25
N HIS A 65 23.29 1.11 5.25
CA HIS A 65 23.65 1.02 3.84
C HIS A 65 24.79 1.99 3.47
N TYR A 66 24.73 3.22 4.02
CA TYR A 66 25.73 4.24 3.75
C TYR A 66 26.88 4.29 4.76
N ASP A 67 26.92 3.38 5.73
CA ASP A 67 27.89 3.34 6.83
C ASP A 67 27.94 4.67 7.62
N VAL A 68 26.77 5.25 7.87
CA VAL A 68 26.60 6.50 8.63
C VAL A 68 26.27 6.17 10.08
N GLY A 69 27.09 6.66 11.01
CA GLY A 69 26.85 6.50 12.44
C GLY A 69 25.81 7.48 13.00
N SER A 70 24.93 7.01 13.87
CA SER A 70 23.95 7.87 14.56
C SER A 70 24.58 8.83 15.58
N ASP A 71 25.87 8.65 15.91
CA ASP A 71 26.59 9.50 16.86
C ASP A 71 27.04 10.84 16.24
N ASP A 72 27.21 10.87 14.91
CA ASP A 72 27.70 12.05 14.19
C ASP A 72 26.59 12.74 13.38
N PHE A 73 25.54 12.01 13.04
CA PHE A 73 24.44 12.47 12.18
C PHE A 73 23.10 11.95 12.68
N GLY A 74 22.10 12.79 12.65
CA GLY A 74 20.76 12.43 13.08
C GLY A 74 19.67 13.01 12.20
N ILE A 75 18.45 12.47 12.39
CA ILE A 75 17.28 12.82 11.60
C ILE A 75 16.05 12.97 12.49
N ASP A 76 15.24 14.00 12.24
CA ASP A 76 13.92 14.22 12.79
C ASP A 76 12.89 13.98 11.68
N LEU A 77 12.09 12.92 11.84
CA LEU A 77 11.06 12.49 10.90
C LEU A 77 9.67 12.80 11.44
N LYS A 78 8.82 13.32 10.54
CA LYS A 78 7.40 13.52 10.84
C LYS A 78 6.57 13.04 9.66
N THR A 79 5.63 12.13 9.92
CA THR A 79 4.68 11.68 8.90
C THR A 79 3.29 12.24 9.16
N ARG A 80 2.60 12.56 8.06
CA ARG A 80 1.16 12.88 8.03
C ARG A 80 0.50 11.98 7.02
N SER A 81 -0.70 11.48 7.36
CA SER A 81 -1.37 10.49 6.54
C SER A 81 -2.82 10.86 6.24
N THR A 82 -3.21 10.76 4.98
CA THR A 82 -4.61 10.70 4.56
C THR A 82 -5.12 9.27 4.44
N LEU A 83 -4.19 8.27 4.51
CA LEU A 83 -4.52 6.85 4.49
C LEU A 83 -5.05 6.39 5.84
N PRO A 84 -6.20 5.71 5.87
CA PRO A 84 -6.68 5.05 7.08
C PRO A 84 -5.71 3.94 7.53
N MET A 85 -5.41 3.88 8.82
CA MET A 85 -4.55 2.83 9.38
C MET A 85 -5.24 1.46 9.39
N ALA A 86 -4.45 0.39 9.21
CA ALA A 86 -4.92 -1.00 9.29
C ALA A 86 -6.17 -1.27 8.42
N SER A 87 -6.19 -0.74 7.22
CA SER A 87 -7.34 -0.74 6.32
C SER A 87 -7.19 -1.63 5.09
N GLY A 88 -5.98 -2.17 4.84
CA GLY A 88 -5.67 -2.89 3.60
C GLY A 88 -5.36 -1.98 2.40
N LEU A 89 -5.01 -0.70 2.66
CA LEU A 89 -4.66 0.31 1.65
C LEU A 89 -3.17 0.64 1.63
N SER A 90 -2.34 -0.30 2.05
CA SER A 90 -0.87 -0.26 1.98
C SER A 90 -0.21 0.90 2.74
N SER A 91 -0.81 1.33 3.88
CA SER A 91 -0.29 2.47 4.64
C SER A 91 1.13 2.23 5.17
N SER A 92 1.49 1.00 5.56
CA SER A 92 2.85 0.64 5.97
C SER A 92 3.83 0.74 4.81
N SER A 93 3.46 0.27 3.61
CA SER A 93 4.29 0.37 2.40
C SER A 93 4.51 1.83 1.99
N ALA A 94 3.45 2.65 1.99
CA ALA A 94 3.55 4.07 1.71
C ALA A 94 4.47 4.80 2.71
N SER A 95 4.34 4.47 4.00
CA SER A 95 5.19 5.03 5.06
C SER A 95 6.66 4.65 4.87
N SER A 96 6.96 3.36 4.73
CA SER A 96 8.34 2.89 4.58
C SER A 96 8.98 3.40 3.29
N ASN A 97 8.26 3.44 2.16
CA ASN A 97 8.72 4.01 0.91
C ASN A 97 9.10 5.49 1.07
N ALA A 98 8.21 6.30 1.65
CA ALA A 98 8.45 7.74 1.86
C ALA A 98 9.66 7.99 2.77
N ILE A 99 9.78 7.20 3.86
CA ILE A 99 10.87 7.35 4.82
C ILE A 99 12.21 6.94 4.21
N VAL A 100 12.29 5.76 3.60
CA VAL A 100 13.54 5.29 2.97
C VAL A 100 13.98 6.26 1.88
N LYS A 101 13.04 6.74 1.03
CA LYS A 101 13.35 7.71 -0.02
C LYS A 101 13.88 9.02 0.55
N VAL A 102 13.17 9.65 1.51
CA VAL A 102 13.58 10.95 2.04
C VAL A 102 14.89 10.89 2.82
N VAL A 103 15.13 9.80 3.57
CA VAL A 103 16.37 9.61 4.33
C VAL A 103 17.54 9.38 3.39
N SER A 104 17.38 8.52 2.37
CA SER A 104 18.40 8.29 1.34
C SER A 104 18.81 9.58 0.64
N GLU A 105 17.85 10.43 0.26
CA GLU A 105 18.09 11.71 -0.40
C GLU A 105 18.85 12.71 0.50
N ILE A 106 18.54 12.73 1.80
CA ILE A 106 19.23 13.60 2.75
C ILE A 106 20.66 13.09 3.02
N VAL A 107 20.85 11.81 3.27
CA VAL A 107 22.16 11.21 3.52
C VAL A 107 23.07 11.37 2.29
N ALA A 108 22.54 11.09 1.11
CA ALA A 108 23.28 11.22 -0.13
C ALA A 108 23.78 12.66 -0.37
N GLU A 109 22.93 13.65 -0.12
CA GLU A 109 23.31 15.07 -0.28
C GLU A 109 24.27 15.54 0.81
N GLU A 110 24.11 15.10 2.07
CA GLU A 110 24.97 15.50 3.19
C GLU A 110 26.39 14.98 3.06
N PHE A 111 26.57 13.75 2.55
CA PHE A 111 27.86 13.06 2.49
C PHE A 111 28.40 12.90 1.06
N ASP A 112 27.80 13.55 0.07
CA ASP A 112 28.18 13.44 -1.35
C ASP A 112 28.15 12.00 -1.89
N PHE A 113 27.14 11.24 -1.47
CA PHE A 113 26.87 9.90 -1.97
C PHE A 113 25.82 9.91 -3.10
N LYS A 114 25.74 8.81 -3.83
CA LYS A 114 24.63 8.58 -4.76
C LYS A 114 23.40 8.14 -3.96
N PRO A 115 22.20 8.74 -4.17
CA PRO A 115 20.98 8.26 -3.55
C PRO A 115 20.63 6.85 -4.03
N LEU A 116 19.87 6.10 -3.22
CA LEU A 116 19.35 4.79 -3.59
C LEU A 116 18.54 4.88 -4.89
N SER A 117 18.68 3.87 -5.74
CA SER A 117 17.78 3.70 -6.89
C SER A 117 16.37 3.35 -6.41
N ASP A 118 15.36 3.55 -7.27
CA ASP A 118 13.97 3.32 -6.91
C ASP A 118 13.70 1.89 -6.42
N LEU A 119 14.31 0.87 -7.05
CA LEU A 119 14.17 -0.51 -6.59
C LEU A 119 14.92 -0.79 -5.29
N GLU A 120 16.05 -0.13 -5.03
CA GLU A 120 16.74 -0.23 -3.74
C GLU A 120 15.89 0.39 -2.62
N VAL A 121 15.23 1.53 -2.87
CA VAL A 121 14.30 2.14 -1.93
C VAL A 121 13.17 1.16 -1.59
N VAL A 122 12.48 0.62 -2.60
CA VAL A 122 11.36 -0.31 -2.40
C VAL A 122 11.81 -1.56 -1.66
N ASN A 123 12.92 -2.18 -2.06
CA ASN A 123 13.41 -3.39 -1.40
C ASN A 123 13.80 -3.14 0.07
N MET A 124 14.44 -2.02 0.35
CA MET A 124 14.81 -1.64 1.72
C MET A 124 13.57 -1.33 2.57
N ALA A 125 12.56 -0.68 2.00
CA ALA A 125 11.27 -0.42 2.65
C ALA A 125 10.52 -1.72 2.99
N ILE A 126 10.54 -2.71 2.09
CA ILE A 126 9.99 -4.04 2.32
C ILE A 126 10.75 -4.76 3.45
N ASP A 127 12.07 -4.73 3.43
CA ASP A 127 12.91 -5.37 4.46
C ASP A 127 12.68 -4.74 5.84
N ALA A 128 12.49 -3.42 5.91
CA ALA A 128 12.11 -2.74 7.15
C ALA A 128 10.72 -3.16 7.64
N SER A 129 9.76 -3.31 6.71
CA SER A 129 8.39 -3.74 7.03
C SER A 129 8.32 -5.19 7.51
N LEU A 130 9.17 -6.07 6.97
CA LEU A 130 9.31 -7.46 7.43
C LEU A 130 9.92 -7.51 8.84
N ASP A 131 10.99 -6.75 9.08
CA ASP A 131 11.65 -6.69 10.40
C ASP A 131 10.73 -6.11 11.48
N ALA A 132 9.89 -5.13 11.12
CA ALA A 132 8.86 -4.59 12.01
C ALA A 132 7.65 -5.51 12.20
N GLY A 133 7.53 -6.63 11.47
CA GLY A 133 6.41 -7.56 11.55
C GLY A 133 5.07 -6.99 11.07
N VAL A 134 5.07 -5.90 10.30
CA VAL A 134 3.83 -5.25 9.80
C VAL A 134 3.32 -5.85 8.48
N THR A 135 4.06 -6.77 7.90
CA THR A 135 3.69 -7.50 6.68
C THR A 135 4.01 -8.99 6.81
N ILE A 136 3.26 -9.84 6.08
CA ILE A 136 3.46 -11.30 6.07
C ILE A 136 4.45 -11.72 4.99
N THR A 137 4.33 -11.13 3.80
CA THR A 137 5.07 -11.55 2.59
C THR A 137 6.05 -10.49 2.09
N GLY A 138 6.11 -9.32 2.76
CA GLY A 138 6.79 -8.14 2.26
C GLY A 138 5.95 -7.31 1.28
N SER A 139 4.84 -7.86 0.76
CA SER A 139 3.86 -7.17 -0.10
C SER A 139 4.52 -6.35 -1.22
N PHE A 140 5.32 -7.01 -2.06
CA PHE A 140 6.05 -6.34 -3.15
C PHE A 140 5.11 -5.64 -4.13
N ASP A 141 3.94 -6.22 -4.39
CA ASP A 141 2.83 -5.61 -5.15
C ASP A 141 2.37 -4.27 -4.55
N ASP A 142 2.04 -4.26 -3.27
CA ASP A 142 1.58 -3.05 -2.58
C ASP A 142 2.70 -1.98 -2.52
N ALA A 143 3.93 -2.39 -2.16
CA ALA A 143 5.06 -1.48 -2.06
C ALA A 143 5.41 -0.85 -3.42
N THR A 144 5.37 -1.64 -4.50
CA THR A 144 5.67 -1.14 -5.85
C THR A 144 4.55 -0.31 -6.45
N ALA A 145 3.26 -0.67 -6.24
CA ALA A 145 2.14 0.16 -6.66
C ALA A 145 2.13 1.52 -5.95
N SER A 146 2.45 1.54 -4.64
CA SER A 146 2.63 2.76 -3.86
C SER A 146 3.81 3.59 -4.36
N TYR A 147 4.94 2.96 -4.67
CA TYR A 147 6.15 3.68 -5.05
C TYR A 147 6.13 4.21 -6.48
N PHE A 148 5.67 3.41 -7.42
CA PHE A 148 5.72 3.76 -8.85
C PHE A 148 4.41 4.34 -9.36
N GLY A 149 3.30 4.22 -8.65
CA GLY A 149 1.96 4.52 -9.17
C GLY A 149 1.51 3.51 -10.23
N GLY A 150 0.35 3.76 -10.83
CA GLY A 150 -0.23 2.91 -11.85
C GLY A 150 -0.63 1.54 -11.34
N VAL A 151 -0.61 0.53 -12.21
CA VAL A 151 -0.93 -0.86 -11.89
C VAL A 151 0.29 -1.76 -12.04
N VAL A 152 0.47 -2.69 -11.10
CA VAL A 152 1.52 -3.69 -11.11
C VAL A 152 0.93 -5.10 -10.99
N VAL A 153 1.57 -6.05 -11.67
CA VAL A 153 1.39 -7.49 -11.49
C VAL A 153 2.77 -8.07 -11.18
N THR A 154 2.90 -8.84 -10.11
CA THR A 154 4.21 -9.18 -9.54
C THR A 154 4.34 -10.64 -9.14
N ASP A 155 5.56 -11.14 -9.13
CA ASP A 155 5.99 -12.29 -8.32
C ASP A 155 6.64 -11.74 -7.04
N ASN A 156 5.91 -11.78 -5.92
CA ASN A 156 6.38 -11.24 -4.64
C ASN A 156 7.50 -12.08 -4.02
N ARG A 157 7.61 -13.37 -4.38
CA ARG A 157 8.66 -14.27 -3.84
C ARG A 157 10.04 -13.90 -4.39
N ASN A 158 10.08 -13.51 -5.67
CA ASN A 158 11.30 -13.11 -6.36
C ASN A 158 11.48 -11.58 -6.42
N ARG A 159 10.46 -10.81 -5.97
CA ARG A 159 10.38 -9.34 -6.10
C ARG A 159 10.57 -8.89 -7.55
N GLU A 160 9.80 -9.48 -8.44
CA GLU A 160 9.86 -9.23 -9.88
C GLU A 160 8.53 -8.68 -10.42
N PHE A 161 8.63 -7.76 -11.36
CA PHE A 161 7.48 -7.29 -12.13
C PHE A 161 7.17 -8.26 -13.27
N ILE A 162 5.90 -8.65 -13.38
CA ILE A 162 5.34 -9.30 -14.57
C ILE A 162 4.76 -8.22 -15.49
N ILE A 163 4.04 -7.25 -14.91
CA ILE A 163 3.52 -6.08 -15.58
C ILE A 163 3.73 -4.86 -14.68
N LYS A 164 4.07 -3.73 -15.29
CA LYS A 164 4.07 -2.40 -14.68
C LYS A 164 3.64 -1.41 -15.75
N GLU A 165 2.53 -0.75 -15.56
CA GLU A 165 1.98 0.21 -16.52
C GLU A 165 1.12 1.28 -15.83
N GLU A 166 0.83 2.36 -16.53
CA GLU A 166 -0.15 3.34 -16.08
C GLU A 166 -1.55 2.74 -16.09
N MET A 167 -2.39 3.19 -15.17
CA MET A 167 -3.80 2.89 -15.11
C MET A 167 -4.59 4.11 -15.59
N ASP A 168 -5.68 3.89 -16.35
CA ASP A 168 -6.57 5.00 -16.71
C ASP A 168 -7.08 5.75 -15.46
N ASP A 169 -7.43 7.02 -15.65
CA ASP A 169 -8.00 7.83 -14.59
C ASP A 169 -9.41 7.36 -14.23
N TYR A 170 -9.56 6.79 -13.03
CA TYR A 170 -10.83 6.36 -12.47
C TYR A 170 -11.11 7.06 -11.14
N SER A 171 -12.38 7.30 -10.87
CA SER A 171 -12.82 7.57 -9.49
C SER A 171 -12.81 6.29 -8.68
N ILE A 172 -12.23 6.36 -7.47
CA ILE A 172 -12.12 5.25 -6.54
C ILE A 172 -12.94 5.57 -5.30
N LEU A 173 -13.88 4.69 -4.98
CA LEU A 173 -14.60 4.73 -3.71
C LEU A 173 -14.05 3.66 -2.78
N ILE A 174 -13.85 4.02 -1.53
CA ILE A 174 -13.33 3.14 -0.49
C ILE A 174 -14.36 3.10 0.63
N PHE A 175 -14.93 1.94 0.90
CA PHE A 175 -15.76 1.73 2.07
C PHE A 175 -14.90 1.22 3.23
N MET A 176 -14.92 1.96 4.34
CA MET A 176 -14.24 1.65 5.58
C MET A 176 -15.27 1.20 6.62
N PRO A 177 -15.39 -0.10 6.93
CA PRO A 177 -16.21 -0.56 8.05
C PRO A 177 -15.71 0.02 9.39
N ASN A 178 -16.58 0.12 10.38
CA ASN A 178 -16.23 0.62 11.73
C ASN A 178 -15.35 -0.34 12.54
N PHE A 179 -14.79 -1.37 11.94
CA PHE A 179 -13.85 -2.28 12.58
C PHE A 179 -12.57 -2.41 11.75
N HIS A 180 -11.46 -2.64 12.42
CA HIS A 180 -10.14 -2.72 11.80
C HIS A 180 -9.63 -4.17 11.78
N SER A 181 -8.89 -4.52 10.73
CA SER A 181 -8.18 -5.79 10.61
C SER A 181 -6.69 -5.53 10.38
N LYS A 182 -5.84 -6.17 11.18
CA LYS A 182 -4.38 -6.10 10.97
C LYS A 182 -3.93 -7.28 10.11
N SER A 183 -3.08 -7.02 9.12
CA SER A 183 -2.56 -8.08 8.23
C SER A 183 -1.86 -9.19 8.98
N GLY A 184 -1.10 -8.87 10.04
CA GLY A 184 -0.41 -9.86 10.87
C GLY A 184 -1.32 -10.86 11.60
N ASP A 185 -2.58 -10.50 11.83
CA ASP A 185 -3.57 -11.36 12.52
C ASP A 185 -4.37 -12.24 11.54
N SER A 186 -4.07 -12.18 10.23
CA SER A 186 -4.81 -12.90 9.20
C SER A 186 -4.56 -14.41 9.25
N ASN A 187 -5.61 -15.20 9.04
CA ASN A 187 -5.51 -16.65 8.99
C ASN A 187 -4.91 -17.11 7.64
N VAL A 188 -3.58 -17.11 7.57
CA VAL A 188 -2.79 -17.46 6.37
C VAL A 188 -3.12 -18.87 5.85
N GLU A 189 -3.29 -19.86 6.74
CA GLU A 189 -3.58 -21.23 6.34
C GLU A 189 -4.95 -21.34 5.64
N ARG A 190 -5.95 -20.60 6.14
CA ARG A 190 -7.25 -20.53 5.49
C ARG A 190 -7.17 -19.84 4.10
N MET A 191 -6.32 -18.81 3.96
CA MET A 191 -6.10 -18.16 2.68
C MET A 191 -5.42 -19.09 1.67
N LYS A 192 -4.42 -19.87 2.09
CA LYS A 192 -3.69 -20.82 1.23
C LYS A 192 -4.57 -21.92 0.65
N VAL A 193 -5.62 -22.34 1.34
CA VAL A 193 -6.58 -23.33 0.82
C VAL A 193 -7.25 -22.84 -0.47
N LEU A 194 -7.34 -21.52 -0.66
CA LEU A 194 -7.98 -20.90 -1.82
C LEU A 194 -6.99 -20.59 -2.96
N ALA A 195 -5.72 -20.99 -2.84
CA ALA A 195 -4.69 -20.71 -3.86
C ALA A 195 -5.13 -21.05 -5.30
N PRO A 196 -5.76 -22.22 -5.61
CA PRO A 196 -6.19 -22.51 -6.98
C PRO A 196 -7.24 -21.53 -7.54
N LEU A 197 -8.06 -20.93 -6.67
CA LEU A 197 -9.03 -19.90 -7.10
C LEU A 197 -8.35 -18.54 -7.29
N VAL A 198 -7.38 -18.22 -6.42
CA VAL A 198 -6.58 -16.98 -6.54
C VAL A 198 -5.70 -17.01 -7.79
N GLU A 199 -5.16 -18.18 -8.18
CA GLU A 199 -4.42 -18.35 -9.44
C GLU A 199 -5.28 -17.99 -10.66
N ASN A 200 -6.57 -18.39 -10.68
CA ASN A 200 -7.48 -17.98 -11.75
C ASN A 200 -7.71 -16.45 -11.78
N ALA A 201 -7.80 -15.82 -10.61
CA ALA A 201 -7.91 -14.36 -10.55
C ALA A 201 -6.61 -13.69 -11.04
N TYR A 202 -5.45 -14.25 -10.69
CA TYR A 202 -4.15 -13.77 -11.15
C TYR A 202 -3.98 -13.89 -12.67
N ASP A 203 -4.49 -14.97 -13.28
CA ASP A 203 -4.51 -15.13 -14.75
C ASP A 203 -5.26 -14.00 -15.45
N PHE A 204 -6.34 -13.46 -14.85
CA PHE A 204 -7.00 -12.26 -15.36
C PHE A 204 -6.09 -11.04 -15.26
N ALA A 205 -5.40 -10.85 -14.14
CA ALA A 205 -4.49 -9.73 -13.98
C ALA A 205 -3.33 -9.79 -15.01
N CYS A 206 -2.77 -10.97 -15.27
CA CYS A 206 -1.75 -11.19 -16.32
C CYS A 206 -2.26 -10.90 -17.74
N LYS A 207 -3.57 -10.98 -17.97
CA LYS A 207 -4.22 -10.61 -19.24
C LYS A 207 -4.68 -9.15 -19.27
N LYS A 208 -4.33 -8.36 -18.25
CA LYS A 208 -4.76 -6.96 -18.05
C LYS A 208 -6.26 -6.80 -17.87
N GLU A 209 -6.95 -7.86 -17.49
CA GLU A 209 -8.37 -7.85 -17.13
C GLU A 209 -8.54 -7.51 -15.63
N TYR A 210 -8.00 -6.37 -15.20
CA TYR A 210 -7.85 -5.98 -13.80
C TYR A 210 -9.17 -5.94 -13.03
N PHE A 211 -10.25 -5.50 -13.67
CA PHE A 211 -11.59 -5.44 -13.04
C PHE A 211 -12.12 -6.83 -12.71
N LYS A 212 -11.97 -7.78 -13.63
CA LYS A 212 -12.36 -9.17 -13.37
C LYS A 212 -11.49 -9.78 -12.27
N ALA A 213 -10.19 -9.50 -12.30
CA ALA A 213 -9.24 -9.94 -11.28
C ALA A 213 -9.62 -9.44 -9.88
N LEU A 214 -9.86 -8.12 -9.74
CA LEU A 214 -10.26 -7.49 -8.48
C LEU A 214 -11.59 -8.07 -7.96
N ASN A 215 -12.60 -8.21 -8.82
CA ASN A 215 -13.90 -8.76 -8.44
C ASN A 215 -13.76 -10.19 -7.90
N LEU A 216 -13.06 -11.05 -8.63
CA LEU A 216 -12.90 -12.45 -8.24
C LEU A 216 -12.06 -12.59 -6.96
N ASN A 217 -10.90 -11.96 -6.91
CA ASN A 217 -10.02 -11.97 -5.75
C ASN A 217 -10.71 -11.37 -4.51
N GLY A 218 -11.39 -10.24 -4.67
CA GLY A 218 -12.07 -9.56 -3.57
C GLY A 218 -13.18 -10.41 -2.94
N LEU A 219 -13.97 -11.12 -3.75
CA LEU A 219 -15.00 -12.04 -3.26
C LEU A 219 -14.40 -13.28 -2.58
N ILE A 220 -13.32 -13.86 -3.14
CA ILE A 220 -12.61 -15.00 -2.56
C ILE A 220 -12.11 -14.63 -1.15
N TYR A 221 -11.37 -13.52 -1.02
CA TYR A 221 -10.77 -13.13 0.25
C TYR A 221 -11.80 -12.59 1.25
N SER A 222 -12.85 -11.90 0.81
CA SER A 222 -13.97 -11.54 1.70
C SER A 222 -14.58 -12.78 2.36
N SER A 223 -14.83 -13.82 1.57
CA SER A 223 -15.35 -15.09 2.07
C SER A 223 -14.36 -15.82 2.99
N ALA A 224 -13.07 -15.87 2.62
CA ALA A 224 -12.03 -16.52 3.39
C ALA A 224 -11.84 -15.91 4.78
N LEU A 225 -11.87 -14.58 4.83
CA LEU A 225 -11.60 -13.79 6.03
C LEU A 225 -12.86 -13.44 6.84
N GLY A 226 -14.04 -13.82 6.34
CA GLY A 226 -15.31 -13.63 7.05
C GLY A 226 -15.88 -12.22 6.95
N PHE A 227 -15.46 -11.44 5.95
CA PHE A 227 -16.06 -10.14 5.64
C PHE A 227 -17.38 -10.30 4.88
N ASN A 228 -18.24 -9.31 4.97
CA ASN A 228 -19.52 -9.30 4.27
C ASN A 228 -19.34 -9.08 2.76
N THR A 229 -19.40 -10.12 1.96
CA THR A 229 -19.29 -10.06 0.50
C THR A 229 -20.35 -9.20 -0.17
N ALA A 230 -21.52 -8.99 0.49
CA ALA A 230 -22.58 -8.15 -0.04
C ALA A 230 -22.11 -6.70 -0.29
N ILE A 231 -21.13 -6.21 0.46
CA ILE A 231 -20.58 -4.86 0.27
C ILE A 231 -20.03 -4.70 -1.16
N ALA A 232 -19.24 -5.66 -1.64
CA ALA A 232 -18.71 -5.64 -3.00
C ALA A 232 -19.81 -5.86 -4.05
N ILE A 233 -20.74 -6.79 -3.79
CA ILE A 233 -21.83 -7.13 -4.73
C ILE A 233 -22.77 -5.94 -4.92
N ASP A 234 -23.12 -5.23 -3.85
CA ASP A 234 -23.99 -4.06 -3.92
C ASP A 234 -23.36 -2.91 -4.70
N ALA A 235 -22.03 -2.70 -4.54
CA ALA A 235 -21.32 -1.73 -5.37
C ALA A 235 -21.38 -2.08 -6.86
N LEU A 236 -21.14 -3.36 -7.21
CA LEU A 236 -21.24 -3.83 -8.59
C LEU A 236 -22.67 -3.68 -9.15
N GLN A 237 -23.69 -3.97 -8.33
CA GLN A 237 -25.08 -3.82 -8.70
C GLN A 237 -25.47 -2.34 -8.91
N ALA A 238 -24.83 -1.43 -8.17
CA ALA A 238 -24.99 0.02 -8.28
C ALA A 238 -24.17 0.65 -9.43
N GLY A 239 -23.45 -0.16 -10.23
CA GLY A 239 -22.75 0.30 -11.43
C GLY A 239 -21.24 0.48 -11.27
N ALA A 240 -20.63 -0.03 -10.20
CA ALA A 240 -19.16 -0.08 -10.12
C ALA A 240 -18.58 -0.98 -11.23
N LEU A 241 -17.50 -0.54 -11.87
CA LEU A 241 -16.76 -1.31 -12.87
C LEU A 241 -16.07 -2.53 -12.25
N ALA A 242 -15.57 -2.36 -11.01
CA ALA A 242 -15.02 -3.42 -10.19
C ALA A 242 -15.18 -3.09 -8.71
N SER A 243 -15.33 -4.12 -7.87
CA SER A 243 -15.34 -3.94 -6.42
C SER A 243 -14.86 -5.21 -5.69
N GLY A 244 -14.11 -5.03 -4.60
CA GLY A 244 -13.60 -6.13 -3.80
C GLY A 244 -12.93 -5.69 -2.52
N LEU A 245 -12.63 -6.67 -1.66
CA LEU A 245 -11.83 -6.48 -0.46
C LEU A 245 -10.40 -6.13 -0.86
N SER A 246 -9.80 -5.10 -0.28
CA SER A 246 -8.40 -4.72 -0.48
C SER A 246 -7.50 -5.35 0.57
N GLY A 247 -6.41 -5.98 0.13
CA GLY A 247 -5.45 -6.64 1.01
C GLY A 247 -6.09 -7.72 1.89
N THR A 248 -5.82 -7.64 3.18
CA THR A 248 -6.47 -8.47 4.22
C THR A 248 -7.67 -7.78 4.87
N GLY A 249 -8.12 -6.68 4.29
CA GLY A 249 -9.24 -5.86 4.78
C GLY A 249 -8.76 -4.86 5.85
N SER A 250 -9.68 -4.16 6.42
CA SER A 250 -11.18 -4.22 6.35
C SER A 250 -11.80 -3.46 5.17
N SER A 251 -11.06 -2.65 4.42
CA SER A 251 -11.64 -1.82 3.36
C SER A 251 -12.10 -2.62 2.17
N PHE A 252 -13.22 -2.18 1.59
CA PHE A 252 -13.65 -2.52 0.25
C PHE A 252 -13.35 -1.36 -0.69
N VAL A 253 -12.87 -1.67 -1.88
CA VAL A 253 -12.57 -0.69 -2.91
C VAL A 253 -13.51 -0.92 -4.10
N ALA A 254 -14.03 0.17 -4.67
CA ALA A 254 -14.76 0.17 -5.93
C ALA A 254 -14.10 1.12 -6.93
N ILE A 255 -13.88 0.63 -8.14
CA ILE A 255 -13.50 1.42 -9.30
C ILE A 255 -14.80 1.83 -9.97
N VAL A 256 -15.02 3.14 -10.16
CA VAL A 256 -16.29 3.67 -10.66
C VAL A 256 -16.08 4.64 -11.82
N GLY A 257 -16.99 4.59 -12.78
CA GLY A 257 -17.15 5.67 -13.74
C GLY A 257 -17.86 6.88 -13.12
N ASP A 258 -17.69 8.06 -13.71
CA ASP A 258 -18.20 9.31 -13.13
C ASP A 258 -19.73 9.29 -12.94
N ASP A 259 -20.46 8.60 -13.80
CA ASP A 259 -21.93 8.50 -13.76
C ASP A 259 -22.46 7.61 -12.61
N SER A 260 -21.60 6.78 -11.98
CA SER A 260 -22.02 5.80 -10.98
C SER A 260 -21.51 6.10 -9.56
N ILE A 261 -20.82 7.23 -9.36
CA ILE A 261 -20.19 7.58 -8.06
C ILE A 261 -21.25 7.67 -6.97
N ASP A 262 -22.32 8.39 -7.21
CA ASP A 262 -23.37 8.64 -6.22
C ASP A 262 -24.16 7.36 -5.92
N ASP A 263 -24.53 6.59 -6.94
CA ASP A 263 -25.28 5.34 -6.79
C ASP A 263 -24.49 4.29 -5.99
N VAL A 264 -23.17 4.14 -6.27
CA VAL A 264 -22.31 3.22 -5.52
C VAL A 264 -22.12 3.70 -4.08
N SER A 265 -21.91 5.01 -3.88
CA SER A 265 -21.78 5.58 -2.54
C SER A 265 -23.06 5.37 -1.72
N GLU A 266 -24.24 5.60 -2.30
CA GLU A 266 -25.54 5.39 -1.66
C GLU A 266 -25.78 3.90 -1.34
N SER A 267 -25.35 2.97 -2.22
CA SER A 267 -25.48 1.53 -1.99
C SER A 267 -24.78 1.08 -0.70
N TRP A 268 -23.74 1.80 -0.27
CA TRP A 268 -22.97 1.51 0.94
C TRP A 268 -23.50 2.19 2.20
N MET A 269 -24.42 3.16 2.10
CA MET A 269 -24.98 3.86 3.29
C MET A 269 -25.73 2.94 4.26
N LYS A 270 -26.17 1.77 3.80
CA LYS A 270 -26.85 0.78 4.66
C LYS A 270 -25.89 0.00 5.57
N TYR A 271 -24.59 0.13 5.35
CA TYR A 271 -23.56 -0.51 6.17
C TYR A 271 -22.96 0.48 7.17
N GLU A 272 -22.57 -0.02 8.35
CA GLU A 272 -21.88 0.80 9.33
C GLU A 272 -20.43 1.04 8.91
N GLY A 273 -20.09 2.27 8.57
CA GLY A 273 -18.77 2.65 8.08
C GLY A 273 -18.77 4.04 7.46
N GLN A 274 -17.70 4.35 6.77
CA GLN A 274 -17.55 5.59 6.02
C GLN A 274 -17.12 5.31 4.59
N VAL A 275 -17.54 6.17 3.67
CA VAL A 275 -17.10 6.16 2.28
C VAL A 275 -16.08 7.28 2.08
N ILE A 276 -14.92 6.93 1.52
CA ILE A 276 -13.88 7.87 1.12
C ILE A 276 -13.81 7.86 -0.40
N LYS A 277 -13.82 9.06 -1.01
CA LYS A 277 -13.63 9.23 -2.45
C LYS A 277 -12.19 9.65 -2.73
N THR A 278 -11.56 8.99 -3.68
CA THR A 278 -10.25 9.33 -4.22
C THR A 278 -10.21 9.01 -5.72
N LYS A 279 -9.04 8.91 -6.30
CA LYS A 279 -8.80 8.54 -7.70
C LYS A 279 -7.63 7.60 -7.83
N THR A 280 -7.38 7.05 -9.00
CA THR A 280 -6.14 6.37 -9.35
C THR A 280 -4.94 7.33 -9.21
N ASP A 281 -3.79 6.80 -8.83
CA ASP A 281 -2.51 7.54 -8.75
C ASP A 281 -1.49 6.88 -9.67
N ASN A 282 -1.01 7.61 -10.67
CA ASN A 282 0.05 7.20 -11.59
C ASN A 282 1.39 7.85 -11.28
N ASP A 283 1.42 8.83 -10.37
CA ASP A 283 2.61 9.62 -10.07
C ASP A 283 3.58 8.91 -9.12
N GLY A 284 3.04 8.11 -8.19
CA GLY A 284 3.83 7.37 -7.22
C GLY A 284 4.52 8.25 -6.18
N CYS A 285 5.66 7.76 -5.68
CA CYS A 285 6.45 8.40 -4.64
C CYS A 285 7.28 9.56 -5.20
N GLN A 286 7.10 10.77 -4.65
CA GLN A 286 7.72 12.00 -5.16
C GLN A 286 8.36 12.84 -4.06
N ILE A 287 9.47 13.50 -4.37
CA ILE A 287 10.05 14.59 -3.57
C ILE A 287 9.25 15.85 -3.87
N LEU A 288 8.78 16.56 -2.81
CA LEU A 288 8.00 17.79 -2.92
C LEU A 288 8.87 19.05 -2.80
#